data_b9fb4755301c8186ea5f0511fbda61ba
#
_entry.id   b9fb4755301c8186ea5f0511fbda61ba
#
_cell.length_a   1.000
_cell.length_b   1.000
_cell.length_c   1.000
_cell.angle_alpha   90.00
_cell.angle_beta   90.00
_cell.angle_gamma   90.00
#
_symmetry.space_group_name_H-M   'P 1'
#
loop_
_entity.id
_entity.type
_entity.pdbx_description
1 polymer ?
#
loop_
_entity_poly.entity_id
_entity_poly.type
_entity_poly.pdbx_seq_one_letter_code
_entity_poly.pdbx_strand_id
1 'polypeptide(L)'
;ETALLQSGEFSWASLNFSKGRLIVEAASAKPVPDIASGTLHGITARGAGTVLETNLTSGTMLVTPGQAVEAGQGLIGTARMERDGTLIFQPAAGRVLAQFEWEFSETLPATVAADQLTGSKSHQYQLHFAGKSLALPPWSSHQENARAITRHLHPAFWGLALPCSVEETVFYHTQNETLSYTGDQLLALARLHSRQVLYAAYPDAVLFTRKEDFSAEGDQFHYRVCYTIAADICQENTKTAED
;
A
#
# COMPACT_ATOMS: atom_id res chain seq x y z
N GLU A 1 1.84 -25.34 20.78
CA GLU A 1 3.16 -25.03 20.18
C GLU A 1 3.16 -25.27 18.68
N THR A 2 2.82 -26.49 18.23
CA THR A 2 2.85 -26.88 16.81
C THR A 2 2.01 -25.95 15.91
N ALA A 3 0.82 -25.57 16.35
CA ALA A 3 -0.06 -24.67 15.58
C ALA A 3 0.53 -23.24 15.42
N LEU A 4 1.26 -22.75 16.44
CA LEU A 4 1.96 -21.46 16.37
C LEU A 4 3.14 -21.51 15.43
N LEU A 5 3.90 -22.60 15.45
CA LEU A 5 5.04 -22.79 14.55
C LEU A 5 4.59 -23.03 13.09
N GLN A 6 3.46 -23.69 12.88
CA GLN A 6 2.90 -23.92 11.55
C GLN A 6 2.34 -22.64 10.89
N SER A 7 2.05 -21.60 11.67
CA SER A 7 1.63 -20.30 11.09
C SER A 7 2.74 -19.62 10.29
N GLY A 8 4.00 -19.98 10.50
CA GLY A 8 5.15 -19.36 9.86
C GLY A 8 5.55 -17.99 10.44
N GLU A 9 4.77 -17.45 11.37
CA GLU A 9 5.02 -16.15 11.99
C GLU A 9 6.07 -16.23 13.13
N PHE A 10 6.25 -17.43 13.70
CA PHE A 10 7.14 -17.65 14.84
C PHE A 10 8.23 -18.68 14.52
N SER A 11 9.46 -18.34 14.87
CA SER A 11 10.62 -19.25 14.78
C SER A 11 10.74 -20.19 15.97
N TRP A 12 10.17 -19.79 17.08
CA TRP A 12 10.17 -20.55 18.33
C TRP A 12 8.94 -20.16 19.16
N ALA A 13 8.33 -21.14 19.80
CA ALA A 13 7.22 -20.94 20.73
C ALA A 13 7.30 -21.94 21.87
N SER A 14 7.09 -21.49 23.09
CA SER A 14 6.98 -22.29 24.30
C SER A 14 5.69 -21.97 25.05
N LEU A 15 5.03 -23.00 25.49
CA LEU A 15 3.78 -22.93 26.25
C LEU A 15 4.00 -23.55 27.62
N ASN A 16 3.99 -22.74 28.66
CA ASN A 16 4.12 -23.17 30.03
C ASN A 16 2.83 -22.92 30.82
N PHE A 17 2.35 -23.95 31.52
CA PHE A 17 1.20 -23.82 32.39
C PHE A 17 1.67 -23.88 33.86
N SER A 18 1.55 -22.77 34.58
CA SER A 18 1.93 -22.66 35.97
C SER A 18 0.92 -21.89 36.80
N LYS A 19 0.55 -22.42 37.95
CA LYS A 19 -0.37 -21.80 38.92
C LYS A 19 -1.70 -21.30 38.30
N GLY A 20 -2.28 -22.08 37.38
CA GLY A 20 -3.54 -21.70 36.71
C GLY A 20 -3.41 -20.64 35.62
N ARG A 21 -2.20 -20.27 35.21
CA ARG A 21 -1.90 -19.34 34.13
C ARG A 21 -1.14 -20.03 33.02
N LEU A 22 -1.55 -19.75 31.78
CA LEU A 22 -0.82 -20.14 30.59
C LEU A 22 0.16 -19.01 30.24
N ILE A 23 1.45 -19.32 30.23
CA ILE A 23 2.52 -18.43 29.81
C ILE A 23 2.91 -18.84 28.40
N VAL A 24 2.80 -17.94 27.45
CA VAL A 24 3.20 -18.13 26.05
C VAL A 24 4.41 -17.25 25.79
N GLU A 25 5.53 -17.88 25.47
CA GLU A 25 6.74 -17.22 25.03
C GLU A 25 6.95 -17.58 23.57
N ALA A 26 7.10 -16.58 22.70
CA ALA A 26 7.30 -16.80 21.27
C ALA A 26 8.33 -15.80 20.72
N ALA A 27 9.15 -16.25 19.79
CA ALA A 27 10.05 -15.41 19.02
C ALA A 27 9.53 -15.32 17.57
N SER A 28 9.46 -14.10 17.02
CA SER A 28 9.07 -13.88 15.64
C SER A 28 10.04 -14.60 14.69
N ALA A 29 9.50 -15.18 13.62
CA ALA A 29 10.32 -15.67 12.53
C ALA A 29 11.04 -14.50 11.88
N LYS A 30 12.36 -14.60 11.73
CA LYS A 30 13.07 -13.66 10.87
C LYS A 30 12.66 -13.97 9.42
N PRO A 31 12.38 -12.96 8.59
CA PRO A 31 12.14 -13.20 7.19
C PRO A 31 13.31 -13.98 6.61
N VAL A 32 13.01 -15.05 5.89
CA VAL A 32 14.05 -15.80 5.16
C VAL A 32 14.68 -14.80 4.18
N PRO A 33 16.03 -14.63 4.21
CA PRO A 33 16.67 -13.76 3.24
C PRO A 33 16.30 -14.24 1.83
N ASP A 34 15.87 -13.35 0.96
CA ASP A 34 15.61 -13.67 -0.43
C ASP A 34 16.89 -14.24 -1.02
N ILE A 35 16.87 -15.54 -1.31
CA ILE A 35 17.96 -16.17 -2.05
C ILE A 35 17.80 -15.66 -3.47
N ALA A 36 18.71 -14.81 -3.92
CA ALA A 36 18.76 -14.29 -5.26
C ALA A 36 18.93 -15.44 -6.25
N SER A 37 17.82 -16.06 -6.63
CA SER A 37 17.75 -17.08 -7.68
C SER A 37 17.24 -16.37 -8.93
N GLY A 38 18.09 -16.22 -9.93
CA GLY A 38 17.63 -15.60 -11.18
C GLY A 38 18.74 -15.17 -12.12
N THR A 39 18.34 -14.45 -13.14
CA THR A 39 19.21 -13.81 -14.12
C THR A 39 20.18 -12.85 -13.43
N LEU A 40 21.43 -12.81 -13.90
CA LEU A 40 22.43 -11.85 -13.42
C LEU A 40 21.93 -10.42 -13.64
N HIS A 41 21.66 -9.72 -12.56
CA HIS A 41 21.28 -8.30 -12.59
C HIS A 41 22.05 -7.53 -11.55
N GLY A 42 22.47 -6.31 -11.90
CA GLY A 42 23.04 -5.34 -10.96
C GLY A 42 21.95 -4.49 -10.31
N ILE A 43 22.32 -3.77 -9.27
CA ILE A 43 21.44 -2.80 -8.62
C ILE A 43 21.95 -1.40 -8.90
N THR A 44 21.04 -0.53 -9.35
CA THR A 44 21.30 0.89 -9.65
C THR A 44 20.49 1.79 -8.72
N ALA A 45 20.90 3.05 -8.64
CA ALA A 45 20.17 4.07 -7.89
C ALA A 45 18.88 4.47 -8.62
N ARG A 46 17.75 4.42 -7.94
CA ARG A 46 16.45 4.93 -8.40
C ARG A 46 16.42 6.45 -8.51
N GLY A 47 17.20 7.14 -7.68
CA GLY A 47 17.28 8.60 -7.63
C GLY A 47 18.62 9.07 -7.12
N ALA A 48 18.89 10.38 -7.28
CA ALA A 48 20.08 11.01 -6.73
C ALA A 48 19.96 11.19 -5.21
N GLY A 49 21.07 11.09 -4.49
CA GLY A 49 21.07 11.28 -3.04
C GLY A 49 22.46 11.08 -2.43
N THR A 50 22.55 11.26 -1.11
CA THR A 50 23.78 10.97 -0.35
C THR A 50 23.57 9.67 0.42
N VAL A 51 24.44 8.70 0.20
CA VAL A 51 24.39 7.38 0.86
C VAL A 51 24.62 7.56 2.35
N LEU A 52 23.70 7.03 3.17
CA LEU A 52 23.81 7.02 4.64
C LEU A 52 24.32 5.67 5.14
N GLU A 53 23.75 4.60 4.60
CA GLU A 53 24.04 3.23 5.06
C GLU A 53 24.00 2.26 3.87
N THR A 54 24.83 1.25 3.91
CA THR A 54 24.88 0.19 2.91
C THR A 54 24.80 -1.17 3.58
N ASN A 55 23.95 -2.04 3.08
CA ASN A 55 23.83 -3.43 3.52
C ASN A 55 23.91 -4.35 2.28
N LEU A 56 24.95 -5.18 2.22
CA LEU A 56 25.21 -6.07 1.11
C LEU A 56 24.77 -7.49 1.47
N THR A 57 23.93 -8.06 0.66
CA THR A 57 23.53 -9.48 0.76
C THR A 57 24.28 -10.35 -0.24
N SER A 58 24.41 -9.88 -1.50
CA SER A 58 25.07 -10.60 -2.59
C SER A 58 25.68 -9.62 -3.60
N GLY A 59 26.80 -9.99 -4.21
CA GLY A 59 27.50 -9.14 -5.18
C GLY A 59 28.62 -8.34 -4.57
N THR A 60 28.91 -7.17 -5.13
CA THR A 60 29.96 -6.24 -4.67
C THR A 60 29.39 -4.85 -4.52
N MET A 61 29.53 -4.27 -3.33
CA MET A 61 29.13 -2.87 -3.08
C MET A 61 30.07 -1.91 -3.82
N LEU A 62 29.49 -1.03 -4.63
CA LEU A 62 30.20 -0.05 -5.47
C LEU A 62 30.21 1.35 -4.85
N VAL A 63 29.45 1.57 -3.80
CA VAL A 63 29.31 2.86 -3.12
C VAL A 63 29.62 2.75 -1.64
N THR A 64 29.98 3.86 -1.01
CA THR A 64 30.29 3.95 0.41
C THR A 64 29.40 4.99 1.10
N PRO A 65 29.13 4.83 2.42
CA PRO A 65 28.47 5.85 3.21
C PRO A 65 29.16 7.23 3.08
N GLY A 66 28.36 8.28 2.94
CA GLY A 66 28.81 9.65 2.68
C GLY A 66 28.99 10.00 1.21
N GLN A 67 28.94 9.04 0.29
CA GLN A 67 29.09 9.28 -1.14
C GLN A 67 27.78 9.83 -1.72
N ALA A 68 27.90 10.87 -2.58
CA ALA A 68 26.80 11.30 -3.42
C ALA A 68 26.65 10.36 -4.62
N VAL A 69 25.41 10.02 -4.96
CA VAL A 69 25.07 9.15 -6.08
C VAL A 69 24.03 9.83 -6.96
N GLU A 70 24.08 9.52 -8.25
CA GLU A 70 23.11 10.00 -9.25
C GLU A 70 22.10 8.90 -9.63
N ALA A 71 20.97 9.31 -10.18
CA ALA A 71 19.98 8.37 -10.69
C ALA A 71 20.60 7.47 -11.79
N GLY A 72 20.38 6.16 -11.71
CA GLY A 72 20.94 5.17 -12.63
C GLY A 72 22.39 4.76 -12.34
N GLN A 73 23.06 5.39 -11.37
CA GLN A 73 24.40 4.98 -10.95
C GLN A 73 24.39 3.58 -10.35
N GLY A 74 25.39 2.74 -10.71
CA GLY A 74 25.54 1.39 -10.13
C GLY A 74 25.82 1.47 -8.62
N LEU A 75 25.04 0.75 -7.85
CA LEU A 75 25.16 0.64 -6.39
C LEU A 75 25.79 -0.70 -5.98
N ILE A 76 25.32 -1.79 -6.59
CA ILE A 76 25.79 -3.15 -6.30
C ILE A 76 26.03 -3.88 -7.61
N GLY A 77 27.26 -4.35 -7.79
CA GLY A 77 27.68 -5.12 -8.96
C GLY A 77 27.49 -6.64 -8.77
N THR A 78 27.43 -7.37 -9.88
CA THR A 78 27.24 -8.83 -9.91
C THR A 78 28.53 -9.61 -9.69
N ALA A 79 29.69 -9.00 -9.92
CA ALA A 79 30.98 -9.67 -9.78
C ALA A 79 31.46 -9.65 -8.33
N ARG A 80 31.90 -10.79 -7.82
CA ARG A 80 32.59 -10.91 -6.52
C ARG A 80 33.92 -11.62 -6.71
N MET A 81 34.97 -11.04 -6.17
CA MET A 81 36.29 -11.65 -6.15
C MET A 81 36.46 -12.46 -4.84
N GLU A 82 36.81 -13.73 -4.96
CA GLU A 82 37.16 -14.57 -3.82
C GLU A 82 38.62 -14.35 -3.38
N ARG A 83 38.98 -14.93 -2.23
CA ARG A 83 40.33 -14.78 -1.66
C ARG A 83 41.43 -15.38 -2.52
N ASP A 84 41.10 -16.35 -3.36
CA ASP A 84 42.01 -17.00 -4.33
C ASP A 84 42.14 -16.24 -5.64
N GLY A 85 41.44 -15.09 -5.80
CA GLY A 85 41.43 -14.28 -7.01
C GLY A 85 40.40 -14.74 -8.07
N THR A 86 39.59 -15.74 -7.76
CA THR A 86 38.53 -16.21 -8.67
C THR A 86 37.37 -15.20 -8.69
N LEU A 87 36.91 -14.83 -9.89
CA LEU A 87 35.73 -14.02 -10.09
C LEU A 87 34.50 -14.90 -10.17
N ILE A 88 33.57 -14.69 -9.24
CA ILE A 88 32.25 -15.34 -9.24
C ILE A 88 31.21 -14.29 -9.62
N PHE A 89 30.29 -14.65 -10.52
CA PHE A 89 29.16 -13.83 -10.90
C PHE A 89 27.91 -14.33 -10.20
N GLN A 90 27.22 -13.44 -9.48
CA GLN A 90 25.98 -13.75 -8.77
C GLN A 90 25.03 -12.56 -8.87
N PRO A 91 23.71 -12.78 -8.77
CA PRO A 91 22.76 -11.68 -8.75
C PRO A 91 23.09 -10.72 -7.61
N ALA A 92 23.05 -9.42 -7.89
CA ALA A 92 23.25 -8.40 -6.88
C ALA A 92 22.04 -8.32 -5.96
N ALA A 93 22.29 -8.32 -4.64
CA ALA A 93 21.25 -8.14 -3.65
C ALA A 93 21.78 -7.33 -2.46
N GLY A 94 20.97 -6.42 -1.95
CA GLY A 94 21.34 -5.57 -0.83
C GLY A 94 20.45 -4.36 -0.74
N ARG A 95 20.76 -3.48 0.20
CA ARG A 95 20.03 -2.24 0.46
C ARG A 95 21.01 -1.09 0.57
N VAL A 96 20.66 0.03 -0.02
CA VAL A 96 21.41 1.28 0.08
C VAL A 96 20.47 2.39 0.51
N LEU A 97 20.60 2.80 1.76
CA LEU A 97 19.83 3.89 2.33
C LEU A 97 20.52 5.21 1.95
N ALA A 98 19.79 6.10 1.29
CA ALA A 98 20.29 7.41 0.95
C ALA A 98 19.36 8.52 1.39
N GLN A 99 19.93 9.68 1.71
CA GLN A 99 19.21 10.91 2.00
C GLN A 99 19.06 11.72 0.72
N PHE A 100 17.83 12.18 0.46
CA PHE A 100 17.51 13.04 -0.69
C PHE A 100 16.30 13.91 -0.42
N GLU A 101 16.07 14.88 -1.30
CA GLU A 101 14.88 15.72 -1.27
C GLU A 101 13.82 15.13 -2.20
N TRP A 102 12.58 15.04 -1.68
CA TRP A 102 11.42 14.61 -2.43
C TRP A 102 10.38 15.71 -2.43
N GLU A 103 10.00 16.13 -3.65
CA GLU A 103 9.05 17.21 -3.86
C GLU A 103 7.68 16.67 -4.27
N PHE A 104 6.64 17.31 -3.75
CA PHE A 104 5.26 17.07 -4.14
C PHE A 104 4.53 18.39 -4.30
N SER A 105 3.73 18.52 -5.34
CA SER A 105 2.86 19.66 -5.57
C SER A 105 1.48 19.21 -6.01
N GLU A 106 0.45 19.90 -5.52
CA GLU A 106 -0.94 19.62 -5.82
C GLU A 106 -1.75 20.90 -5.84
N THR A 107 -2.76 20.95 -6.70
CA THR A 107 -3.75 22.03 -6.75
C THR A 107 -5.11 21.47 -6.34
N LEU A 108 -5.71 22.06 -5.31
CA LEU A 108 -6.98 21.64 -4.74
C LEU A 108 -8.03 22.73 -4.97
N PRO A 109 -9.23 22.39 -5.48
CA PRO A 109 -10.33 23.33 -5.56
C PRO A 109 -10.93 23.57 -4.18
N ALA A 110 -11.34 24.83 -3.88
CA ALA A 110 -12.02 25.17 -2.65
C ALA A 110 -13.43 24.57 -2.59
N THR A 111 -14.02 24.33 -3.73
CA THR A 111 -15.37 23.77 -3.85
C THR A 111 -15.36 22.49 -4.68
N VAL A 112 -16.03 21.45 -4.18
CA VAL A 112 -16.17 20.16 -4.88
C VAL A 112 -17.62 19.74 -4.87
N ALA A 113 -18.15 19.40 -6.05
CA ALA A 113 -19.45 18.75 -6.14
C ALA A 113 -19.31 17.29 -5.71
N ALA A 114 -20.05 16.89 -4.72
CA ALA A 114 -20.02 15.53 -4.17
C ALA A 114 -21.44 14.99 -3.97
N ASP A 115 -21.60 13.70 -4.26
CA ASP A 115 -22.84 13.00 -3.98
C ASP A 115 -22.92 12.66 -2.50
N GLN A 116 -23.76 13.37 -1.77
CA GLN A 116 -24.05 13.09 -0.37
C GLN A 116 -25.25 12.15 -0.22
N LEU A 117 -25.18 11.29 0.78
CA LEU A 117 -26.31 10.44 1.14
C LEU A 117 -27.42 11.28 1.79
N THR A 118 -28.62 11.26 1.22
CA THR A 118 -29.77 11.98 1.78
C THR A 118 -30.31 11.38 3.08
N GLY A 119 -29.82 10.19 3.47
CA GLY A 119 -30.33 9.40 4.58
C GLY A 119 -31.59 8.59 4.25
N SER A 120 -32.22 8.85 3.11
CA SER A 120 -33.34 8.04 2.64
C SER A 120 -32.85 6.79 1.91
N LYS A 121 -33.62 5.71 2.04
CA LYS A 121 -33.31 4.43 1.39
C LYS A 121 -34.60 3.79 0.87
N SER A 122 -34.49 3.07 -0.23
CA SER A 122 -35.55 2.21 -0.76
C SER A 122 -35.06 0.78 -0.92
N HIS A 123 -35.95 -0.16 -0.85
CA HIS A 123 -35.65 -1.59 -0.92
C HIS A 123 -36.33 -2.20 -2.13
N GLN A 124 -35.64 -3.10 -2.80
CA GLN A 124 -36.17 -3.93 -3.87
C GLN A 124 -35.86 -5.38 -3.53
N TYR A 125 -36.84 -6.25 -3.72
CA TYR A 125 -36.70 -7.68 -3.47
C TYR A 125 -36.97 -8.47 -4.73
N GLN A 126 -36.10 -9.45 -5.01
CA GLN A 126 -36.30 -10.43 -6.08
C GLN A 126 -36.23 -11.85 -5.49
N LEU A 127 -37.27 -12.64 -5.76
CA LEU A 127 -37.28 -14.06 -5.42
C LEU A 127 -36.76 -14.87 -6.60
N HIS A 128 -35.73 -15.66 -6.37
CA HIS A 128 -35.18 -16.61 -7.32
C HIS A 128 -35.60 -18.03 -6.94
N PHE A 129 -36.36 -18.69 -7.82
CA PHE A 129 -36.83 -20.04 -7.63
C PHE A 129 -36.86 -20.81 -8.96
N ALA A 130 -36.28 -22.02 -8.98
CA ALA A 130 -36.25 -22.91 -10.14
C ALA A 130 -35.79 -22.22 -11.46
N GLY A 131 -34.78 -21.36 -11.39
CA GLY A 131 -34.22 -20.64 -12.55
C GLY A 131 -35.07 -19.47 -13.03
N LYS A 132 -36.14 -19.11 -12.33
CA LYS A 132 -36.98 -17.93 -12.60
C LYS A 132 -36.78 -16.89 -11.51
N SER A 133 -36.88 -15.60 -11.88
CA SER A 133 -36.88 -14.48 -10.95
C SER A 133 -38.23 -13.78 -10.94
N LEU A 134 -38.72 -13.46 -9.75
CA LEU A 134 -39.96 -12.73 -9.53
C LEU A 134 -39.68 -11.53 -8.63
N ALA A 135 -40.02 -10.32 -9.12
CA ALA A 135 -39.95 -9.12 -8.30
C ALA A 135 -41.04 -9.13 -7.24
N LEU A 136 -40.65 -8.84 -6.00
CA LEU A 136 -41.57 -8.74 -4.86
C LEU A 136 -41.81 -7.27 -4.50
N PRO A 137 -43.01 -6.93 -3.97
CA PRO A 137 -43.25 -5.59 -3.45
C PRO A 137 -42.38 -5.29 -2.20
N PRO A 138 -42.01 -4.02 -1.95
CA PRO A 138 -42.37 -2.86 -2.71
C PRO A 138 -41.59 -2.76 -4.03
N TRP A 139 -42.29 -2.42 -5.11
CA TRP A 139 -41.66 -2.14 -6.40
C TRP A 139 -41.10 -0.73 -6.38
N SER A 140 -39.82 -0.60 -6.02
CA SER A 140 -39.11 0.66 -6.15
C SER A 140 -38.66 0.85 -7.60
N SER A 141 -38.96 2.02 -8.17
CA SER A 141 -38.37 2.40 -9.46
C SER A 141 -36.86 2.63 -9.30
N HIS A 142 -36.12 2.20 -10.30
CA HIS A 142 -34.69 2.50 -10.38
C HIS A 142 -34.51 4.02 -10.37
N GLN A 143 -33.82 4.56 -9.36
CA GLN A 143 -33.50 5.98 -9.29
C GLN A 143 -32.04 6.18 -9.72
N GLU A 144 -31.82 7.08 -10.66
CA GLU A 144 -30.52 7.38 -11.26
C GLU A 144 -29.46 7.84 -10.23
N ASN A 145 -29.91 8.41 -9.10
CA ASN A 145 -29.04 8.96 -8.07
C ASN A 145 -29.10 8.13 -6.79
N ALA A 146 -28.68 6.87 -6.86
CA ALA A 146 -28.63 6.00 -5.70
C ALA A 146 -27.45 5.02 -5.76
N ARG A 147 -26.82 4.74 -4.60
CA ARG A 147 -25.87 3.64 -4.44
C ARG A 147 -26.60 2.38 -4.04
N ALA A 148 -26.49 1.32 -4.82
CA ALA A 148 -27.13 0.04 -4.57
C ALA A 148 -26.19 -0.90 -3.82
N ILE A 149 -26.71 -1.58 -2.79
CA ILE A 149 -26.06 -2.69 -2.11
C ILE A 149 -26.98 -3.89 -2.18
N THR A 150 -26.50 -4.97 -2.78
CA THR A 150 -27.27 -6.20 -2.96
C THR A 150 -26.84 -7.25 -1.95
N ARG A 151 -27.80 -7.95 -1.36
CA ARG A 151 -27.60 -9.08 -0.45
C ARG A 151 -28.41 -10.27 -0.94
N HIS A 152 -27.84 -11.45 -0.82
CA HIS A 152 -28.52 -12.71 -1.08
C HIS A 152 -28.92 -13.37 0.25
N LEU A 153 -30.22 -13.57 0.43
CA LEU A 153 -30.79 -14.23 1.59
C LEU A 153 -31.27 -15.63 1.18
N HIS A 154 -30.87 -16.63 1.92
CA HIS A 154 -31.33 -18.00 1.74
C HIS A 154 -32.31 -18.33 2.86
N PRO A 155 -33.63 -18.27 2.62
CA PRO A 155 -34.61 -18.54 3.63
C PRO A 155 -34.59 -20.02 4.02
N ALA A 156 -34.71 -20.28 5.32
CA ALA A 156 -34.84 -21.61 5.87
C ALA A 156 -36.12 -21.69 6.71
N PHE A 157 -36.84 -22.80 6.64
CA PHE A 157 -38.01 -23.07 7.44
C PHE A 157 -37.79 -24.36 8.27
N TRP A 158 -37.91 -24.25 9.58
CA TRP A 158 -37.63 -25.35 10.52
C TRP A 158 -36.30 -26.06 10.33
N GLY A 159 -35.25 -25.26 10.01
CA GLY A 159 -33.90 -25.79 9.80
C GLY A 159 -33.66 -26.42 8.42
N LEU A 160 -34.66 -26.47 7.55
CA LEU A 160 -34.53 -26.88 6.15
C LEU A 160 -34.35 -25.68 5.26
N ALA A 161 -33.23 -25.64 4.49
CA ALA A 161 -33.00 -24.62 3.48
C ALA A 161 -34.05 -24.75 2.37
N LEU A 162 -34.76 -23.67 2.05
CA LEU A 162 -35.69 -23.67 0.94
C LEU A 162 -34.93 -23.58 -0.39
N PRO A 163 -35.40 -24.22 -1.47
CA PRO A 163 -34.77 -24.19 -2.78
C PRO A 163 -35.03 -22.86 -3.51
N CYS A 164 -34.93 -21.76 -2.78
CA CYS A 164 -35.10 -20.40 -3.29
C CYS A 164 -34.12 -19.46 -2.62
N SER A 165 -33.77 -18.37 -3.27
CA SER A 165 -33.03 -17.26 -2.69
C SER A 165 -33.79 -15.95 -2.89
N VAL A 166 -33.68 -15.06 -1.93
CA VAL A 166 -34.22 -13.70 -2.02
C VAL A 166 -33.04 -12.75 -2.16
N GLU A 167 -33.02 -12.01 -3.24
CA GLU A 167 -32.10 -10.92 -3.45
C GLU A 167 -32.72 -9.63 -2.93
N GLU A 168 -32.12 -9.02 -1.95
CA GLU A 168 -32.47 -7.69 -1.44
C GLU A 168 -31.51 -6.69 -1.98
N THR A 169 -31.98 -5.70 -2.75
CA THR A 169 -31.19 -4.54 -3.16
C THR A 169 -31.67 -3.32 -2.40
N VAL A 170 -30.78 -2.74 -1.62
CA VAL A 170 -31.02 -1.49 -0.88
C VAL A 170 -30.39 -0.34 -1.67
N PHE A 171 -31.22 0.62 -2.07
CA PHE A 171 -30.81 1.84 -2.74
C PHE A 171 -30.68 2.96 -1.71
N TYR A 172 -29.49 3.48 -1.53
CA TYR A 172 -29.18 4.65 -0.72
C TYR A 172 -29.20 5.88 -1.63
N HIS A 173 -30.22 6.74 -1.45
CA HIS A 173 -30.37 7.92 -2.28
C HIS A 173 -29.29 8.92 -2.02
N THR A 174 -28.72 9.46 -3.12
CA THR A 174 -27.71 10.51 -3.09
C THR A 174 -28.26 11.80 -3.64
N GLN A 175 -27.76 12.92 -3.15
CA GLN A 175 -28.00 14.25 -3.65
C GLN A 175 -26.67 14.88 -3.97
N ASN A 176 -26.56 15.50 -5.14
CA ASN A 176 -25.36 16.26 -5.47
C ASN A 176 -25.37 17.58 -4.68
N GLU A 177 -24.35 17.77 -3.86
CA GLU A 177 -24.18 18.96 -3.04
C GLU A 177 -22.78 19.53 -3.25
N THR A 178 -22.69 20.86 -3.30
CA THR A 178 -21.42 21.55 -3.40
C THR A 178 -20.84 21.73 -2.01
N LEU A 179 -19.75 21.03 -1.73
CA LEU A 179 -18.98 21.16 -0.51
C LEU A 179 -17.94 22.25 -0.66
N SER A 180 -17.89 23.18 0.27
CA SER A 180 -16.84 24.17 0.36
C SER A 180 -15.88 23.82 1.51
N TYR A 181 -14.59 23.84 1.22
CA TYR A 181 -13.52 23.56 2.18
C TYR A 181 -12.85 24.86 2.62
N THR A 182 -12.55 24.95 3.90
CA THR A 182 -11.70 26.04 4.42
C THR A 182 -10.23 25.80 4.04
N GLY A 183 -9.40 26.84 4.03
CA GLY A 183 -7.96 26.74 3.77
C GLY A 183 -7.27 25.76 4.69
N ASP A 184 -7.64 25.72 5.97
CA ASP A 184 -7.07 24.76 6.94
C ASP A 184 -7.44 23.31 6.63
N GLN A 185 -8.66 23.07 6.15
CA GLN A 185 -9.10 21.73 5.74
C GLN A 185 -8.36 21.27 4.48
N LEU A 186 -8.20 22.16 3.50
CA LEU A 186 -7.44 21.87 2.27
C LEU A 186 -5.96 21.61 2.59
N LEU A 187 -5.37 22.40 3.48
CA LEU A 187 -4.00 22.16 3.93
C LEU A 187 -3.85 20.81 4.64
N ALA A 188 -4.81 20.43 5.47
CA ALA A 188 -4.80 19.12 6.13
C ALA A 188 -4.93 17.97 5.14
N LEU A 189 -5.80 18.09 4.13
CA LEU A 189 -5.97 17.12 3.05
C LEU A 189 -4.70 16.99 2.22
N ALA A 190 -4.11 18.12 1.79
CA ALA A 190 -2.88 18.13 1.01
C ALA A 190 -1.70 17.47 1.77
N ARG A 191 -1.58 17.75 3.06
CA ARG A 191 -0.58 17.10 3.94
C ARG A 191 -0.80 15.59 4.06
N LEU A 192 -2.04 15.15 4.17
CA LEU A 192 -2.37 13.73 4.22
C LEU A 192 -2.03 13.05 2.91
N HIS A 193 -2.45 13.64 1.79
CA HIS A 193 -2.22 13.10 0.45
C HIS A 193 -0.73 13.05 0.11
N SER A 194 0.03 14.13 0.36
CA SER A 194 1.48 14.14 0.12
C SER A 194 2.22 13.02 0.88
N ARG A 195 1.84 12.77 2.14
CA ARG A 195 2.41 11.66 2.92
C ARG A 195 2.00 10.30 2.37
N GLN A 196 0.73 10.15 1.95
CA GLN A 196 0.24 8.91 1.36
C GLN A 196 1.01 8.57 0.09
N VAL A 197 1.25 9.55 -0.79
CA VAL A 197 2.03 9.38 -2.02
C VAL A 197 3.49 9.07 -1.69
N LEU A 198 4.08 9.76 -0.72
CA LEU A 198 5.45 9.51 -0.26
C LEU A 198 5.61 8.06 0.22
N TYR A 199 4.78 7.60 1.15
CA TYR A 199 4.89 6.25 1.70
C TYR A 199 4.44 5.15 0.74
N ALA A 200 3.63 5.47 -0.28
CA ALA A 200 3.37 4.55 -1.38
C ALA A 200 4.61 4.34 -2.25
N ALA A 201 5.41 5.40 -2.46
CA ALA A 201 6.66 5.32 -3.22
C ALA A 201 7.84 4.76 -2.41
N TYR A 202 7.90 5.09 -1.14
CA TYR A 202 8.96 4.73 -0.19
C TYR A 202 8.37 4.29 1.15
N PRO A 203 7.94 3.01 1.28
CA PRO A 203 7.25 2.51 2.48
C PRO A 203 8.04 2.68 3.79
N ASP A 204 9.36 2.53 3.70
CA ASP A 204 10.28 2.60 4.84
C ASP A 204 10.97 3.97 4.98
N ALA A 205 10.44 5.01 4.32
CA ALA A 205 11.06 6.34 4.36
C ALA A 205 11.07 6.93 5.77
N VAL A 206 12.23 7.43 6.18
CA VAL A 206 12.40 8.21 7.40
C VAL A 206 12.42 9.68 7.03
N LEU A 207 11.51 10.45 7.63
CA LEU A 207 11.37 11.88 7.38
C LEU A 207 12.27 12.67 8.35
N PHE A 208 13.16 13.51 7.80
CA PHE A 208 14.02 14.42 8.58
C PHE A 208 13.43 15.80 8.69
N THR A 209 13.15 16.42 7.54
CA THR A 209 12.62 17.79 7.50
C THR A 209 11.48 17.92 6.52
N ARG A 210 10.66 18.93 6.75
CA ARG A 210 9.55 19.30 5.87
C ARG A 210 9.58 20.82 5.67
N LYS A 211 9.63 21.24 4.41
CA LYS A 211 9.41 22.63 3.99
C LYS A 211 8.15 22.65 3.16
N GLU A 212 7.18 23.43 3.53
CA GLU A 212 5.90 23.51 2.82
C GLU A 212 5.55 24.94 2.49
N ASP A 213 4.91 25.12 1.37
CA ASP A 213 4.32 26.37 0.90
C ASP A 213 2.86 26.12 0.52
N PHE A 214 2.00 27.08 0.86
CA PHE A 214 0.58 26.98 0.63
C PHE A 214 0.03 28.34 0.25
N SER A 215 -0.46 28.50 -0.96
CA SER A 215 -1.00 29.74 -1.49
C SER A 215 -2.40 29.54 -2.08
N ALA A 216 -3.21 30.60 -2.06
CA ALA A 216 -4.56 30.61 -2.59
C ALA A 216 -4.64 31.59 -3.78
N GLU A 217 -5.14 31.11 -4.91
CA GLU A 217 -5.48 31.91 -6.09
C GLU A 217 -6.94 31.70 -6.47
N GLY A 218 -7.80 32.66 -6.12
CA GLY A 218 -9.24 32.54 -6.39
C GLY A 218 -9.86 31.34 -5.66
N ASP A 219 -10.45 30.42 -6.43
CA ASP A 219 -11.07 29.18 -5.92
C ASP A 219 -10.12 27.97 -5.92
N GLN A 220 -8.83 28.20 -6.17
CA GLN A 220 -7.81 27.15 -6.22
C GLN A 220 -6.75 27.39 -5.15
N PHE A 221 -6.30 26.29 -4.53
CA PHE A 221 -5.25 26.28 -3.55
C PHE A 221 -4.07 25.47 -4.08
N HIS A 222 -2.90 26.08 -4.07
CA HIS A 222 -1.65 25.46 -4.50
C HIS A 222 -0.87 25.05 -3.26
N TYR A 223 -0.57 23.77 -3.17
CA TYR A 223 0.25 23.19 -2.12
C TYR A 223 1.54 22.64 -2.72
N ARG A 224 2.66 23.00 -2.14
CA ARG A 224 3.98 22.45 -2.47
C ARG A 224 4.67 22.06 -1.19
N VAL A 225 5.27 20.89 -1.19
CA VAL A 225 6.08 20.41 -0.06
C VAL A 225 7.37 19.76 -0.57
N CYS A 226 8.46 20.07 0.12
CA CYS A 226 9.74 19.41 -0.04
C CYS A 226 10.08 18.68 1.27
N TYR A 227 10.16 17.36 1.19
CA TYR A 227 10.61 16.52 2.29
C TYR A 227 12.06 16.13 2.10
N THR A 228 12.90 16.29 3.15
CA THR A 228 14.19 15.63 3.20
C THR A 228 13.96 14.27 3.86
N ILE A 229 14.20 13.20 3.12
CA ILE A 229 13.94 11.82 3.56
C ILE A 229 15.18 10.95 3.44
N ALA A 230 15.22 9.87 4.22
CA ALA A 230 16.11 8.74 3.96
C ALA A 230 15.25 7.53 3.58
N ALA A 231 15.57 6.93 2.46
CA ALA A 231 14.88 5.75 1.97
C ALA A 231 15.85 4.85 1.17
N ASP A 232 15.42 3.62 0.94
CA ASP A 232 16.13 2.71 0.05
C ASP A 232 16.01 3.21 -1.40
N ILE A 233 17.14 3.41 -2.04
CA ILE A 233 17.25 3.86 -3.42
C ILE A 233 17.58 2.73 -4.41
N CYS A 234 17.63 1.47 -3.94
CA CYS A 234 17.93 0.33 -4.80
C CYS A 234 16.85 0.10 -5.83
N GLN A 235 17.25 -0.08 -7.08
CA GLN A 235 16.40 -0.52 -8.19
C GLN A 235 17.15 -1.59 -8.98
N GLU A 236 16.46 -2.70 -9.23
CA GLU A 236 17.01 -3.75 -10.11
C GLU A 236 17.22 -3.22 -11.52
N ASN A 237 18.39 -3.46 -12.07
CA ASN A 237 18.67 -3.12 -13.45
C ASN A 237 18.14 -4.24 -14.36
N THR A 238 16.89 -4.09 -14.79
CA THR A 238 16.22 -5.02 -15.72
C THR A 238 16.58 -4.75 -17.19
N LYS A 239 17.64 -3.98 -17.48
CA LYS A 239 18.13 -3.87 -18.85
C LYS A 239 18.65 -5.24 -19.27
N THR A 240 17.81 -5.96 -19.99
CA THR A 240 18.20 -7.11 -20.81
C THR A 240 19.37 -6.70 -21.67
N ALA A 241 20.44 -7.48 -21.66
CA ALA A 241 21.55 -7.29 -22.59
C ALA A 241 21.04 -7.62 -24.01
N GLU A 242 20.43 -6.64 -24.64
CA GLU A 242 20.21 -6.54 -26.08
C GLU A 242 20.64 -5.13 -26.48
N ASP A 243 21.93 -5.01 -26.76
CA ASP A 243 22.57 -4.23 -27.84
C ASP A 243 24.08 -4.50 -27.83
#